data_cb3ad91e7405bbfe705830d10352e3ca
#
_entry.id   cb3ad91e7405bbfe705830d10352e3ca
#
_cell.length_a   1.000
_cell.length_b   1.000
_cell.length_c   1.000
_cell.angle_alpha   90.00
_cell.angle_beta   90.00
_cell.angle_gamma   90.00
#
_symmetry.space_group_name_H-M   'P 1'
#
loop_
_entity.id
_entity.type
_entity.pdbx_description
1 polymer ?
#
loop_
_entity_poly.entity_id
_entity_poly.type
_entity_poly.pdbx_seq_one_letter_code
_entity_poly.pdbx_strand_id
1 'polypeptide(L)'
;MNPLMAVLLEVSLVLFMAGNLLDMGLKLDPQEALRGLRNARFVALTLLWGFVLGPAVAYGITRVVPLEYTYAMGLILMGLTPCAPFLPAIAKKAGGDLGFTAAFMLLTAVGTVLFMPFAVPLLIEGLTVSAWTIAKPLLIVVLLPLAVGMVILRASPTLAAKVQPFVRNVTVFFTMAMAALGITAYGKDLLGVAGSLAVAAQLVFFLVVTALPYWLGFGLKHEQKIVLSTGMATRNLGAALAPLIAAPDMDQRAIVMVVLGLPIMFLFATLAARRDGPVSTLNPGPPSPGDGNQRS
;
A
#
# COMPACT_ATOMS: atom_id res chain seq x y z
N MET A 1 -25.58 -5.72 11.47
CA MET A 1 -25.54 -4.68 10.40
C MET A 1 -26.79 -4.81 9.53
N ASN A 2 -27.40 -3.69 9.11
CA ASN A 2 -28.53 -3.71 8.18
C ASN A 2 -28.06 -4.26 6.80
N PRO A 3 -28.84 -5.15 6.12
CA PRO A 3 -28.47 -5.72 4.82
C PRO A 3 -28.09 -4.68 3.76
N LEU A 4 -28.83 -3.56 3.69
CA LEU A 4 -28.52 -2.46 2.77
C LEU A 4 -27.14 -1.84 3.05
N MET A 5 -26.81 -1.63 4.33
CA MET A 5 -25.52 -1.07 4.75
C MET A 5 -24.36 -2.03 4.42
N ALA A 6 -24.58 -3.35 4.53
CA ALA A 6 -23.60 -4.35 4.15
C ALA A 6 -23.30 -4.27 2.65
N VAL A 7 -24.33 -4.25 1.80
CA VAL A 7 -24.18 -4.13 0.34
C VAL A 7 -23.51 -2.81 -0.03
N LEU A 8 -23.88 -1.69 0.57
CA LEU A 8 -23.25 -0.39 0.29
C LEU A 8 -21.77 -0.38 0.68
N LEU A 9 -21.42 -0.99 1.80
CA LEU A 9 -20.03 -1.11 2.25
C LEU A 9 -19.22 -1.98 1.27
N GLU A 10 -19.75 -3.11 0.86
CA GLU A 10 -19.10 -4.04 -0.09
C GLU A 10 -18.89 -3.36 -1.46
N VAL A 11 -19.92 -2.73 -2.02
CA VAL A 11 -19.82 -1.99 -3.29
C VAL A 11 -18.80 -0.86 -3.18
N SER A 12 -18.84 -0.08 -2.10
CA SER A 12 -17.88 1.01 -1.88
C SER A 12 -16.46 0.49 -1.78
N LEU A 13 -16.26 -0.65 -1.12
CA LEU A 13 -14.97 -1.30 -0.96
C LEU A 13 -14.42 -1.80 -2.31
N VAL A 14 -15.24 -2.47 -3.13
CA VAL A 14 -14.84 -2.94 -4.46
C VAL A 14 -14.46 -1.76 -5.38
N LEU A 15 -15.26 -0.69 -5.38
CA LEU A 15 -15.00 0.50 -6.19
C LEU A 15 -13.78 1.29 -5.70
N PHE A 16 -13.57 1.36 -4.37
CA PHE A 16 -12.33 1.88 -3.79
C PHE A 16 -11.11 1.09 -4.27
N MET A 17 -11.16 -0.24 -4.19
CA MET A 17 -10.04 -1.10 -4.58
C MET A 17 -9.73 -0.99 -6.07
N ALA A 18 -10.71 -1.26 -6.92
CA ALA A 18 -10.56 -1.24 -8.38
C ALA A 18 -10.18 0.16 -8.88
N GLY A 19 -10.80 1.21 -8.33
CA GLY A 19 -10.52 2.59 -8.69
C GLY A 19 -9.09 3.02 -8.37
N ASN A 20 -8.57 2.66 -7.20
CA ASN A 20 -7.18 2.96 -6.83
C ASN A 20 -6.17 2.26 -7.75
N LEU A 21 -6.42 1.01 -8.11
CA LEU A 21 -5.51 0.25 -9.00
C LEU A 21 -5.62 0.73 -10.45
N LEU A 22 -6.81 1.13 -10.90
CA LEU A 22 -7.00 1.75 -12.21
C LEU A 22 -6.28 3.12 -12.27
N ASP A 23 -6.46 3.98 -11.27
CA ASP A 23 -5.75 5.27 -11.16
C ASP A 23 -4.24 5.09 -11.16
N MET A 24 -3.75 4.09 -10.44
CA MET A 24 -2.35 3.68 -10.44
C MET A 24 -1.89 3.27 -11.84
N GLY A 25 -2.63 2.41 -12.53
CA GLY A 25 -2.32 1.94 -13.88
C GLY A 25 -2.29 3.05 -14.91
N LEU A 26 -3.19 4.04 -14.81
CA LEU A 26 -3.22 5.22 -15.68
C LEU A 26 -2.00 6.15 -15.53
N LYS A 27 -1.19 5.97 -14.50
CA LYS A 27 0.02 6.76 -14.20
C LYS A 27 1.32 5.97 -14.30
N LEU A 28 1.23 4.64 -14.28
CA LEU A 28 2.38 3.77 -14.21
C LEU A 28 2.91 3.47 -15.62
N ASP A 29 4.00 4.14 -16.01
CA ASP A 29 4.66 3.85 -17.29
C ASP A 29 5.36 2.48 -17.24
N PRO A 30 4.91 1.51 -18.07
CA PRO A 30 5.53 0.19 -18.11
C PRO A 30 7.01 0.22 -18.51
N GLN A 31 7.44 1.20 -19.31
CA GLN A 31 8.84 1.30 -19.76
C GLN A 31 9.74 1.77 -18.61
N GLU A 32 9.29 2.72 -17.80
CA GLU A 32 10.00 3.14 -16.60
C GLU A 32 10.07 1.99 -15.58
N ALA A 33 8.97 1.27 -15.37
CA ALA A 33 8.94 0.08 -14.52
C ALA A 33 9.96 -0.97 -14.98
N LEU A 34 10.01 -1.27 -16.28
CA LEU A 34 10.95 -2.24 -16.83
C LEU A 34 12.42 -1.83 -16.62
N ARG A 35 12.76 -0.54 -16.63
CA ARG A 35 14.12 -0.07 -16.31
C ARG A 35 14.49 -0.41 -14.86
N GLY A 36 13.59 -0.17 -13.91
CA GLY A 36 13.79 -0.53 -12.50
C GLY A 36 13.88 -2.04 -12.28
N LEU A 37 13.10 -2.84 -13.02
CA LEU A 37 13.12 -4.30 -12.95
C LEU A 37 14.41 -4.94 -13.48
N ARG A 38 15.22 -4.23 -14.28
CA ARG A 38 16.55 -4.70 -14.71
C ARG A 38 17.57 -4.72 -13.56
N ASN A 39 17.32 -4.02 -12.47
CA ASN A 39 18.17 -4.08 -11.29
C ASN A 39 17.81 -5.31 -10.43
N ALA A 40 18.48 -6.43 -10.67
CA ALA A 40 18.22 -7.69 -9.99
C ALA A 40 18.29 -7.58 -8.44
N ARG A 41 19.20 -6.72 -7.92
CA ARG A 41 19.30 -6.50 -6.47
C ARG A 41 18.08 -5.80 -5.91
N PHE A 42 17.59 -4.76 -6.59
CA PHE A 42 16.38 -4.07 -6.18
C PHE A 42 15.16 -5.01 -6.22
N VAL A 43 15.04 -5.79 -7.29
CA VAL A 43 13.98 -6.81 -7.43
C VAL A 43 14.05 -7.83 -6.30
N ALA A 44 15.23 -8.40 -6.04
CA ALA A 44 15.43 -9.39 -4.99
C ALA A 44 15.08 -8.84 -3.61
N LEU A 45 15.54 -7.62 -3.27
CA LEU A 45 15.23 -6.98 -1.99
C LEU A 45 13.74 -6.61 -1.88
N THR A 46 13.10 -6.18 -2.97
CA THR A 46 11.66 -5.90 -2.99
C THR A 46 10.85 -7.18 -2.72
N LEU A 47 11.19 -8.28 -3.38
CA LEU A 47 10.53 -9.58 -3.17
C LEU A 47 10.79 -10.11 -1.76
N LEU A 48 12.03 -10.05 -1.28
CA LEU A 48 12.42 -10.49 0.06
C LEU A 48 11.66 -9.72 1.14
N TRP A 49 11.67 -8.39 1.09
CA TRP A 49 10.98 -7.57 2.07
C TRP A 49 9.46 -7.62 1.91
N GLY A 50 8.96 -7.61 0.68
CA GLY A 50 7.53 -7.59 0.41
C GLY A 50 6.82 -8.89 0.77
N PHE A 51 7.44 -10.04 0.49
CA PHE A 51 6.75 -11.33 0.53
C PHE A 51 7.37 -12.36 1.48
N VAL A 52 8.53 -12.07 2.07
CA VAL A 52 9.15 -12.95 3.07
C VAL A 52 9.29 -12.23 4.41
N LEU A 53 10.10 -11.16 4.48
CA LEU A 53 10.40 -10.50 5.75
C LEU A 53 9.20 -9.69 6.29
N GLY A 54 8.46 -8.98 5.44
CA GLY A 54 7.26 -8.24 5.85
C GLY A 54 6.20 -9.16 6.47
N PRO A 55 5.75 -10.22 5.79
CA PRO A 55 4.87 -11.23 6.37
C PRO A 55 5.45 -11.91 7.62
N ALA A 56 6.74 -12.24 7.62
CA ALA A 56 7.41 -12.86 8.79
C ALA A 56 7.39 -11.94 10.01
N VAL A 57 7.59 -10.63 9.83
CA VAL A 57 7.48 -9.62 10.92
C VAL A 57 6.05 -9.57 11.44
N ALA A 58 5.04 -9.50 10.55
CA ALA A 58 3.64 -9.50 10.97
C ALA A 58 3.30 -10.77 11.76
N TYR A 59 3.64 -11.94 11.22
CA TYR A 59 3.43 -13.22 11.89
C TYR A 59 4.19 -13.32 13.22
N GLY A 60 5.47 -12.93 13.25
CA GLY A 60 6.26 -12.92 14.48
C GLY A 60 5.66 -12.06 15.60
N ILE A 61 5.12 -10.87 15.24
CA ILE A 61 4.42 -10.01 16.20
C ILE A 61 3.19 -10.74 16.76
N THR A 62 2.40 -11.42 15.94
CA THR A 62 1.22 -12.15 16.42
C THR A 62 1.55 -13.34 17.32
N ARG A 63 2.79 -13.84 17.28
CA ARG A 63 3.25 -14.94 18.18
C ARG A 63 3.81 -14.43 19.51
N VAL A 64 4.27 -13.18 19.55
CA VAL A 64 4.88 -12.58 20.75
C VAL A 64 3.89 -11.70 21.50
N VAL A 65 3.07 -10.94 20.77
CA VAL A 65 2.06 -10.05 21.34
C VAL A 65 0.74 -10.81 21.42
N PRO A 66 0.10 -10.89 22.61
CA PRO A 66 -1.19 -11.58 22.79
C PRO A 66 -2.32 -10.78 22.14
N LEU A 67 -2.42 -10.88 20.83
CA LEU A 67 -3.51 -10.26 20.06
C LEU A 67 -4.71 -11.18 19.99
N GLU A 68 -5.90 -10.59 20.01
CA GLU A 68 -7.11 -11.30 19.60
C GLU A 68 -6.92 -11.86 18.19
N TYR A 69 -7.42 -13.08 17.95
CA TYR A 69 -7.27 -13.77 16.66
C TYR A 69 -7.64 -12.90 15.46
N THR A 70 -8.70 -12.11 15.58
CA THR A 70 -9.20 -11.18 14.57
C THR A 70 -8.18 -10.09 14.21
N TYR A 71 -7.52 -9.52 15.22
CA TYR A 71 -6.50 -8.50 15.01
C TYR A 71 -5.21 -9.11 14.47
N ALA A 72 -4.85 -10.31 14.93
CA ALA A 72 -3.72 -11.07 14.40
C ALA A 72 -3.90 -11.35 12.91
N MET A 73 -5.10 -11.80 12.50
CA MET A 73 -5.47 -12.04 11.10
C MET A 73 -5.30 -10.75 10.26
N GLY A 74 -5.88 -9.64 10.71
CA GLY A 74 -5.78 -8.36 10.00
C GLY A 74 -4.32 -7.88 9.84
N LEU A 75 -3.47 -8.06 10.86
CA LEU A 75 -2.05 -7.71 10.80
C LEU A 75 -1.29 -8.58 9.78
N ILE A 76 -1.56 -9.88 9.74
CA ILE A 76 -0.97 -10.81 8.76
C ILE A 76 -1.39 -10.41 7.34
N LEU A 77 -2.68 -10.14 7.10
CA LEU A 77 -3.17 -9.68 5.81
C LEU A 77 -2.47 -8.40 5.34
N MET A 78 -2.26 -7.44 6.25
CA MET A 78 -1.48 -6.24 5.93
C MET A 78 -0.01 -6.56 5.65
N GLY A 79 0.57 -7.52 6.36
CA GLY A 79 1.93 -7.99 6.12
C GLY A 79 2.14 -8.50 4.69
N LEU A 80 1.11 -9.12 4.10
CA LEU A 80 1.13 -9.75 2.77
C LEU A 80 0.91 -8.77 1.61
N THR A 81 0.59 -7.49 1.87
CA THR A 81 0.15 -6.54 0.84
C THR A 81 0.98 -5.27 0.80
N PRO A 82 2.28 -5.36 0.43
CA PRO A 82 3.13 -4.18 0.31
C PRO A 82 2.62 -3.23 -0.78
N CYS A 83 2.93 -1.94 -0.62
CA CYS A 83 2.69 -0.86 -1.57
C CYS A 83 1.26 -0.36 -1.71
N ALA A 84 1.03 0.88 -1.28
CA ALA A 84 -0.21 1.60 -1.57
C ALA A 84 -0.15 2.33 -2.92
N PRO A 85 -1.30 2.54 -3.59
CA PRO A 85 -1.38 3.25 -4.88
C PRO A 85 -0.86 4.69 -4.85
N PHE A 86 -0.78 5.33 -3.68
CA PHE A 86 -0.28 6.69 -3.52
C PHE A 86 1.24 6.78 -3.27
N LEU A 87 1.97 5.67 -3.33
CA LEU A 87 3.44 5.61 -3.17
C LEU A 87 4.19 6.63 -4.04
N PRO A 88 3.85 6.89 -5.33
CA PRO A 88 4.60 7.83 -6.15
C PRO A 88 4.66 9.24 -5.57
N ALA A 89 3.57 9.70 -4.96
CA ALA A 89 3.54 11.02 -4.31
C ALA A 89 4.48 11.10 -3.11
N ILE A 90 4.53 10.03 -2.31
CA ILE A 90 5.41 9.95 -1.13
C ILE A 90 6.87 9.79 -1.55
N ALA A 91 7.16 8.86 -2.46
CA ALA A 91 8.51 8.61 -2.95
C ALA A 91 9.12 9.86 -3.60
N LYS A 92 8.35 10.55 -4.45
CA LYS A 92 8.77 11.83 -5.06
C LYS A 92 9.11 12.89 -4.00
N LYS A 93 8.27 13.04 -2.97
CA LYS A 93 8.50 13.99 -1.88
C LYS A 93 9.74 13.62 -1.05
N ALA A 94 10.03 12.35 -0.93
CA ALA A 94 11.20 11.83 -0.23
C ALA A 94 12.50 11.87 -1.06
N GLY A 95 12.45 12.22 -2.35
CA GLY A 95 13.61 12.16 -3.26
C GLY A 95 13.89 10.77 -3.81
N GLY A 96 12.90 9.88 -3.80
CA GLY A 96 12.99 8.55 -4.39
C GLY A 96 12.92 8.59 -5.93
N ASP A 97 13.57 7.63 -6.57
CA ASP A 97 13.55 7.46 -8.02
C ASP A 97 12.18 6.97 -8.52
N LEU A 98 11.58 7.67 -9.49
CA LEU A 98 10.24 7.36 -9.99
C LEU A 98 10.20 6.09 -10.83
N GLY A 99 11.27 5.76 -11.57
CA GLY A 99 11.36 4.51 -12.33
C GLY A 99 11.41 3.29 -11.41
N PHE A 100 12.21 3.35 -10.32
CA PHE A 100 12.20 2.32 -9.28
C PHE A 100 10.89 2.29 -8.50
N THR A 101 10.22 3.43 -8.31
CA THR A 101 8.88 3.47 -7.71
C THR A 101 7.87 2.72 -8.57
N ALA A 102 7.87 2.95 -9.89
CA ALA A 102 7.01 2.22 -10.82
C ALA A 102 7.31 0.72 -10.83
N ALA A 103 8.60 0.34 -10.81
CA ALA A 103 9.03 -1.05 -10.72
C ALA A 103 8.57 -1.72 -9.42
N PHE A 104 8.72 -1.03 -8.28
CA PHE A 104 8.25 -1.50 -6.98
C PHE A 104 6.75 -1.75 -6.98
N MET A 105 5.97 -0.80 -7.48
CA MET A 105 4.50 -0.89 -7.54
C MET A 105 4.04 -2.06 -8.40
N LEU A 106 4.62 -2.23 -9.60
CA LEU A 106 4.28 -3.33 -10.51
C LEU A 106 4.65 -4.68 -9.88
N LEU A 107 5.88 -4.78 -9.37
CA LEU A 107 6.40 -6.01 -8.77
C LEU A 107 5.58 -6.45 -7.56
N THR A 108 5.21 -5.50 -6.70
CA THR A 108 4.41 -5.79 -5.50
C THR A 108 2.94 -6.09 -5.84
N ALA A 109 2.34 -5.42 -6.84
CA ALA A 109 0.97 -5.73 -7.25
C ALA A 109 0.87 -7.15 -7.83
N VAL A 110 1.76 -7.51 -8.76
CA VAL A 110 1.83 -8.86 -9.34
C VAL A 110 2.20 -9.89 -8.26
N GLY A 111 3.21 -9.58 -7.45
CA GLY A 111 3.65 -10.45 -6.35
C GLY A 111 2.55 -10.73 -5.33
N THR A 112 1.74 -9.73 -4.96
CA THR A 112 0.60 -9.92 -4.04
C THR A 112 -0.40 -10.91 -4.61
N VAL A 113 -0.77 -10.79 -5.89
CA VAL A 113 -1.72 -11.69 -6.55
C VAL A 113 -1.19 -13.12 -6.63
N LEU A 114 0.12 -13.28 -6.85
CA LEU A 114 0.75 -14.61 -6.96
C LEU A 114 1.01 -15.24 -5.58
N PHE A 115 1.40 -14.45 -4.60
CA PHE A 115 1.86 -14.95 -3.31
C PHE A 115 0.73 -15.13 -2.28
N MET A 116 -0.19 -14.18 -2.20
CA MET A 116 -1.23 -14.13 -1.17
C MET A 116 -2.17 -15.35 -1.16
N PRO A 117 -2.58 -15.94 -2.30
CA PRO A 117 -3.42 -17.13 -2.33
C PRO A 117 -2.82 -18.36 -1.62
N PHE A 118 -1.51 -18.44 -1.56
CA PHE A 118 -0.79 -19.53 -0.88
C PHE A 118 -0.40 -19.15 0.55
N ALA A 119 -0.02 -17.88 0.77
CA ALA A 119 0.45 -17.42 2.06
C ALA A 119 -0.69 -17.25 3.07
N VAL A 120 -1.88 -16.83 2.65
CA VAL A 120 -3.03 -16.62 3.56
C VAL A 120 -3.44 -17.91 4.25
N PRO A 121 -3.71 -19.04 3.54
CA PRO A 121 -4.05 -20.30 4.21
C PRO A 121 -2.91 -20.87 5.07
N LEU A 122 -1.65 -20.55 4.73
CA LEU A 122 -0.49 -21.02 5.49
C LEU A 122 -0.27 -20.26 6.80
N LEU A 123 -0.54 -18.94 6.79
CA LEU A 123 -0.24 -18.07 7.93
C LEU A 123 -1.44 -17.82 8.85
N ILE A 124 -2.67 -18.04 8.38
CA ILE A 124 -3.89 -17.86 9.14
C ILE A 124 -4.44 -19.25 9.51
N GLU A 125 -4.24 -19.63 10.76
CA GLU A 125 -4.63 -20.93 11.29
C GLU A 125 -6.15 -21.14 11.21
N GLY A 126 -6.59 -22.35 10.84
CA GLY A 126 -8.02 -22.71 10.78
C GLY A 126 -8.76 -22.25 9.53
N LEU A 127 -8.07 -21.59 8.58
CA LEU A 127 -8.67 -21.15 7.34
C LEU A 127 -8.66 -22.29 6.30
N THR A 128 -9.84 -22.80 5.95
CA THR A 128 -10.04 -23.89 4.97
C THR A 128 -10.43 -23.39 3.58
N VAL A 129 -9.93 -22.22 3.18
CA VAL A 129 -10.28 -21.58 1.92
C VAL A 129 -9.32 -21.99 0.82
N SER A 130 -9.84 -22.29 -0.37
CA SER A 130 -8.99 -22.62 -1.52
C SER A 130 -8.16 -21.40 -1.97
N ALA A 131 -6.95 -21.66 -2.49
CA ALA A 131 -6.10 -20.61 -3.06
C ALA A 131 -6.85 -19.84 -4.19
N TRP A 132 -7.71 -20.50 -4.95
CA TRP A 132 -8.51 -19.87 -5.99
C TRP A 132 -9.54 -18.87 -5.46
N THR A 133 -10.16 -19.17 -4.30
CA THR A 133 -11.10 -18.26 -3.63
C THR A 133 -10.44 -16.93 -3.28
N ILE A 134 -9.15 -16.95 -2.92
CA ILE A 134 -8.36 -15.76 -2.63
C ILE A 134 -7.83 -15.12 -3.92
N ALA A 135 -7.37 -15.93 -4.88
CA ALA A 135 -6.80 -15.43 -6.13
C ALA A 135 -7.82 -14.68 -7.00
N LYS A 136 -9.04 -15.21 -7.12
CA LYS A 136 -10.08 -14.66 -8.00
C LYS A 136 -10.37 -13.17 -7.74
N PRO A 137 -10.68 -12.71 -6.51
CA PRO A 137 -10.91 -11.29 -6.25
C PRO A 137 -9.65 -10.45 -6.48
N LEU A 138 -8.46 -10.96 -6.14
CA LEU A 138 -7.20 -10.25 -6.39
C LEU A 138 -6.95 -10.05 -7.89
N LEU A 139 -7.25 -11.05 -8.71
CA LEU A 139 -7.14 -10.93 -10.17
C LEU A 139 -8.11 -9.89 -10.72
N ILE A 140 -9.38 -9.92 -10.27
CA ILE A 140 -10.45 -9.07 -10.80
C ILE A 140 -10.34 -7.63 -10.28
N VAL A 141 -10.02 -7.43 -9.01
CA VAL A 141 -10.11 -6.12 -8.35
C VAL A 141 -8.75 -5.43 -8.20
N VAL A 142 -7.65 -6.18 -8.29
CA VAL A 142 -6.29 -5.63 -8.20
C VAL A 142 -5.62 -5.65 -9.58
N LEU A 143 -5.42 -6.83 -10.15
CA LEU A 143 -4.57 -6.96 -11.34
C LEU A 143 -5.27 -6.45 -12.60
N LEU A 144 -6.55 -6.76 -12.80
CA LEU A 144 -7.29 -6.35 -14.00
C LEU A 144 -7.41 -4.82 -14.13
N PRO A 145 -7.85 -4.06 -13.11
CA PRO A 145 -7.91 -2.59 -13.20
C PRO A 145 -6.53 -1.95 -13.43
N LEU A 146 -5.49 -2.46 -12.75
CA LEU A 146 -4.11 -2.02 -12.98
C LEU A 146 -3.69 -2.24 -14.44
N ALA A 147 -3.90 -3.44 -14.98
CA ALA A 147 -3.56 -3.77 -16.36
C ALA A 147 -4.34 -2.90 -17.36
N VAL A 148 -5.64 -2.72 -17.15
CA VAL A 148 -6.48 -1.84 -17.99
C VAL A 148 -5.94 -0.41 -17.99
N GLY A 149 -5.61 0.15 -16.82
CA GLY A 149 -5.02 1.48 -16.73
C GLY A 149 -3.70 1.61 -17.49
N MET A 150 -2.80 0.62 -17.34
CA MET A 150 -1.52 0.58 -18.07
C MET A 150 -1.70 0.45 -19.58
N VAL A 151 -2.67 -0.35 -20.03
CA VAL A 151 -3.00 -0.50 -21.46
C VAL A 151 -3.53 0.83 -22.02
N ILE A 152 -4.45 1.51 -21.31
CA ILE A 152 -4.95 2.82 -21.73
C ILE A 152 -3.81 3.85 -21.82
N LEU A 153 -2.93 3.91 -20.81
CA LEU A 153 -1.78 4.81 -20.82
C LEU A 153 -0.85 4.52 -22.00
N ARG A 154 -0.59 3.26 -22.28
CA ARG A 154 0.30 2.83 -23.39
C ARG A 154 -0.32 3.12 -24.76
N ALA A 155 -1.63 2.88 -24.91
CA ALA A 155 -2.34 3.09 -26.18
C ALA A 155 -2.58 4.58 -26.49
N SER A 156 -2.92 5.37 -25.48
CA SER A 156 -3.19 6.79 -25.62
C SER A 156 -2.93 7.57 -24.33
N PRO A 157 -1.73 8.15 -24.17
CA PRO A 157 -1.41 9.01 -23.02
C PRO A 157 -2.40 10.17 -22.85
N THR A 158 -2.92 10.70 -23.96
CA THR A 158 -3.93 11.78 -23.94
C THR A 158 -5.25 11.31 -23.35
N LEU A 159 -5.71 10.10 -23.70
CA LEU A 159 -6.91 9.51 -23.12
C LEU A 159 -6.69 9.22 -21.62
N ALA A 160 -5.56 8.65 -21.27
CA ALA A 160 -5.20 8.39 -19.87
C ALA A 160 -5.25 9.68 -19.04
N ALA A 161 -4.66 10.78 -19.53
CA ALA A 161 -4.67 12.09 -18.86
C ALA A 161 -6.07 12.68 -18.71
N LYS A 162 -6.98 12.41 -19.64
CA LYS A 162 -8.40 12.88 -19.58
C LYS A 162 -9.23 12.04 -18.60
N VAL A 163 -9.04 10.71 -18.60
CA VAL A 163 -9.84 9.78 -17.79
C VAL A 163 -9.37 9.74 -16.33
N GLN A 164 -8.08 9.91 -16.10
CA GLN A 164 -7.47 9.79 -14.78
C GLN A 164 -8.10 10.71 -13.71
N PRO A 165 -8.37 12.02 -13.95
CA PRO A 165 -9.00 12.87 -12.94
C PRO A 165 -10.41 12.41 -12.56
N PHE A 166 -11.18 11.88 -13.53
CA PHE A 166 -12.49 11.31 -13.27
C PHE A 166 -12.40 10.05 -12.41
N VAL A 167 -11.54 9.10 -12.78
CA VAL A 167 -11.29 7.87 -12.00
C VAL A 167 -10.86 8.23 -10.58
N ARG A 168 -9.94 9.18 -10.43
CA ARG A 168 -9.48 9.65 -9.13
C ARG A 168 -10.62 10.21 -8.27
N ASN A 169 -11.46 11.08 -8.84
CA ASN A 169 -12.57 11.69 -8.09
C ASN A 169 -13.59 10.65 -7.65
N VAL A 170 -13.96 9.71 -8.52
CA VAL A 170 -14.83 8.56 -8.20
C VAL A 170 -14.19 7.72 -7.08
N THR A 171 -12.91 7.41 -7.21
CA THR A 171 -12.18 6.64 -6.19
C THR A 171 -12.15 7.35 -4.84
N VAL A 172 -11.90 8.65 -4.80
CA VAL A 172 -11.93 9.45 -3.56
C VAL A 172 -13.33 9.43 -2.94
N PHE A 173 -14.38 9.58 -3.72
CA PHE A 173 -15.75 9.48 -3.23
C PHE A 173 -16.01 8.13 -2.57
N PHE A 174 -15.69 7.02 -3.24
CA PHE A 174 -15.88 5.68 -2.64
C PHE A 174 -14.93 5.39 -1.48
N THR A 175 -13.75 5.99 -1.44
CA THR A 175 -12.87 5.94 -0.26
C THR A 175 -13.54 6.58 0.96
N MET A 176 -14.14 7.76 0.78
CA MET A 176 -14.86 8.45 1.86
C MET A 176 -16.13 7.70 2.26
N ALA A 177 -16.89 7.18 1.29
CA ALA A 177 -18.07 6.36 1.54
C ALA A 177 -17.71 5.10 2.34
N MET A 178 -16.67 4.36 1.90
CA MET A 178 -16.17 3.19 2.61
C MET A 178 -15.73 3.53 4.05
N ALA A 179 -15.01 4.64 4.24
CA ALA A 179 -14.57 5.08 5.56
C ALA A 179 -15.76 5.41 6.46
N ALA A 180 -16.74 6.18 5.98
CA ALA A 180 -17.94 6.55 6.73
C ALA A 180 -18.79 5.32 7.09
N LEU A 181 -19.03 4.42 6.13
CA LEU A 181 -19.77 3.18 6.35
C LEU A 181 -19.01 2.24 7.28
N GLY A 182 -17.68 2.13 7.14
CA GLY A 182 -16.82 1.34 8.02
C GLY A 182 -16.83 1.84 9.45
N ILE A 183 -16.72 3.15 9.67
CA ILE A 183 -16.84 3.77 11.02
C ILE A 183 -18.23 3.50 11.60
N THR A 184 -19.29 3.59 10.80
CA THR A 184 -20.65 3.34 11.25
C THR A 184 -20.86 1.86 11.61
N ALA A 185 -20.28 0.95 10.82
CA ALA A 185 -20.40 -0.49 11.04
C ALA A 185 -19.54 -1.00 12.20
N TYR A 186 -18.30 -0.53 12.31
CA TYR A 186 -17.26 -1.06 13.21
C TYR A 186 -16.75 -0.03 14.24
N GLY A 187 -17.40 1.13 14.37
CA GLY A 187 -16.92 2.22 15.22
C GLY A 187 -16.76 1.84 16.70
N LYS A 188 -17.64 0.99 17.23
CA LYS A 188 -17.50 0.47 18.61
C LYS A 188 -16.27 -0.43 18.75
N ASP A 189 -16.02 -1.29 17.76
CA ASP A 189 -14.85 -2.17 17.74
C ASP A 189 -13.55 -1.35 17.58
N LEU A 190 -13.58 -0.29 16.75
CA LEU A 190 -12.47 0.66 16.62
C LEU A 190 -12.14 1.39 17.94
N LEU A 191 -13.16 1.79 18.70
CA LEU A 191 -12.95 2.40 20.02
C LEU A 191 -12.39 1.39 21.03
N GLY A 192 -12.83 0.13 20.97
CA GLY A 192 -12.30 -0.96 21.81
C GLY A 192 -10.81 -1.26 21.53
N VAL A 193 -10.37 -1.04 20.30
CA VAL A 193 -8.96 -1.24 19.91
C VAL A 193 -8.03 -0.23 20.57
N ALA A 194 -8.48 0.99 20.90
CA ALA A 194 -7.62 2.05 21.43
C ALA A 194 -6.91 1.67 22.74
N GLY A 195 -7.50 0.77 23.54
CA GLY A 195 -6.88 0.23 24.76
C GLY A 195 -6.20 -1.14 24.57
N SER A 196 -6.22 -1.69 23.37
CA SER A 196 -5.66 -3.01 23.07
C SER A 196 -4.20 -2.93 22.60
N LEU A 197 -3.50 -4.06 22.68
CA LEU A 197 -2.14 -4.21 22.13
C LEU A 197 -2.10 -4.12 20.60
N ALA A 198 -3.25 -4.07 19.91
CA ALA A 198 -3.34 -4.02 18.45
C ALA A 198 -2.70 -2.74 17.88
N VAL A 199 -2.90 -1.59 18.52
CA VAL A 199 -2.24 -0.32 18.13
C VAL A 199 -0.73 -0.44 18.27
N ALA A 200 -0.25 -0.94 19.41
CA ALA A 200 1.18 -1.13 19.65
C ALA A 200 1.80 -2.12 18.64
N ALA A 201 1.12 -3.22 18.37
CA ALA A 201 1.55 -4.21 17.38
C ALA A 201 1.67 -3.61 15.97
N GLN A 202 0.72 -2.77 15.56
CA GLN A 202 0.78 -2.05 14.31
C GLN A 202 1.92 -1.03 14.26
N LEU A 203 2.11 -0.26 15.32
CA LEU A 203 3.22 0.71 15.39
C LEU A 203 4.57 0.00 15.27
N VAL A 204 4.77 -1.11 15.98
CA VAL A 204 5.99 -1.93 15.87
C VAL A 204 6.13 -2.49 14.46
N PHE A 205 5.07 -3.05 13.89
CA PHE A 205 5.08 -3.56 12.52
C PHE A 205 5.54 -2.50 11.52
N PHE A 206 4.87 -1.34 11.49
CA PHE A 206 5.20 -0.27 10.55
C PHE A 206 6.59 0.33 10.80
N LEU A 207 7.03 0.43 12.06
CA LEU A 207 8.39 0.86 12.38
C LEU A 207 9.43 -0.09 11.75
N VAL A 208 9.27 -1.38 11.96
CA VAL A 208 10.22 -2.40 11.47
C VAL A 208 10.25 -2.43 9.95
N VAL A 209 9.08 -2.52 9.29
CA VAL A 209 8.99 -2.62 7.81
C VAL A 209 9.31 -1.31 7.10
N THR A 210 9.40 -0.20 7.80
CA THR A 210 9.85 1.09 7.25
C THR A 210 11.36 1.27 7.44
N ALA A 211 11.86 1.04 8.65
CA ALA A 211 13.24 1.32 9.00
C ALA A 211 14.21 0.28 8.43
N LEU A 212 13.95 -1.01 8.65
CA LEU A 212 14.90 -2.06 8.27
C LEU A 212 15.16 -2.15 6.75
N PRO A 213 14.18 -2.04 5.84
CA PRO A 213 14.45 -2.06 4.40
C PRO A 213 15.41 -0.96 3.95
N TYR A 214 15.36 0.21 4.57
CA TYR A 214 16.30 1.29 4.30
C TYR A 214 17.72 0.95 4.77
N TRP A 215 17.86 0.49 6.01
CA TRP A 215 19.15 0.17 6.60
C TRP A 215 19.80 -1.06 5.96
N LEU A 216 19.00 -2.08 5.66
CA LEU A 216 19.42 -3.34 5.07
C LEU A 216 19.30 -3.35 3.53
N GLY A 217 19.13 -2.20 2.89
CA GLY A 217 19.13 -2.05 1.44
C GLY A 217 20.55 -2.09 0.87
N PHE A 218 21.31 -3.13 1.20
CA PHE A 218 22.71 -3.27 0.83
C PHE A 218 22.98 -3.16 -0.66
N GLY A 219 23.87 -2.24 -1.04
CA GLY A 219 24.28 -2.00 -2.42
C GLY A 219 23.24 -1.31 -3.29
N LEU A 220 22.11 -0.84 -2.73
CA LEU A 220 21.20 0.08 -3.40
C LEU A 220 21.69 1.52 -3.23
N LYS A 221 21.44 2.35 -4.25
CA LYS A 221 21.63 3.80 -4.16
C LYS A 221 20.61 4.40 -3.17
N HIS A 222 20.90 5.60 -2.69
CA HIS A 222 20.05 6.30 -1.72
C HIS A 222 18.60 6.42 -2.18
N GLU A 223 18.37 6.88 -3.42
CA GLU A 223 17.04 7.05 -4.00
C GLU A 223 16.26 5.72 -4.11
N GLN A 224 16.97 4.62 -4.33
CA GLN A 224 16.38 3.27 -4.38
C GLN A 224 16.02 2.74 -2.99
N LYS A 225 16.85 3.03 -1.97
CA LYS A 225 16.55 2.72 -0.57
C LYS A 225 15.32 3.47 -0.07
N ILE A 226 15.17 4.74 -0.49
CA ILE A 226 13.98 5.54 -0.20
C ILE A 226 12.73 4.85 -0.76
N VAL A 227 12.79 4.42 -2.04
CA VAL A 227 11.66 3.70 -2.66
C VAL A 227 11.33 2.41 -1.91
N LEU A 228 12.35 1.61 -1.57
CA LEU A 228 12.15 0.35 -0.85
C LEU A 228 11.51 0.61 0.53
N SER A 229 12.03 1.56 1.31
CA SER A 229 11.53 1.92 2.63
C SER A 229 10.11 2.49 2.59
N THR A 230 9.88 3.53 1.76
CA THR A 230 8.56 4.17 1.64
C THR A 230 7.53 3.21 1.03
N GLY A 231 7.94 2.37 0.09
CA GLY A 231 7.10 1.32 -0.48
C GLY A 231 6.68 0.31 0.58
N MET A 232 7.60 -0.12 1.44
CA MET A 232 7.32 -1.01 2.56
C MET A 232 6.57 -0.33 3.70
N ALA A 233 6.68 0.99 3.88
CA ALA A 233 5.88 1.77 4.82
C ALA A 233 4.40 1.85 4.41
N THR A 234 4.09 1.55 3.15
CA THR A 234 2.72 1.65 2.61
C THR A 234 2.15 0.27 2.31
N ARG A 235 0.81 0.12 2.49
CA ARG A 235 0.09 -1.16 2.31
C ARG A 235 -1.08 -0.99 1.36
N ASN A 236 -1.32 -1.99 0.53
CA ASN A 236 -2.49 -2.06 -0.31
C ASN A 236 -3.68 -2.58 0.52
N LEU A 237 -4.42 -1.66 1.13
CA LEU A 237 -5.57 -2.01 1.97
C LEU A 237 -6.63 -2.78 1.19
N GLY A 238 -6.82 -2.44 -0.09
CA GLY A 238 -7.74 -3.16 -0.95
C GLY A 238 -7.37 -4.64 -1.07
N ALA A 239 -6.11 -4.92 -1.38
CA ALA A 239 -5.63 -6.30 -1.46
C ALA A 239 -5.70 -7.02 -0.10
N ALA A 240 -5.46 -6.32 1.02
CA ALA A 240 -5.59 -6.88 2.36
C ALA A 240 -7.03 -7.26 2.72
N LEU A 241 -8.01 -6.50 2.23
CA LEU A 241 -9.43 -6.72 2.47
C LEU A 241 -10.06 -7.75 1.51
N ALA A 242 -9.44 -7.98 0.34
CA ALA A 242 -9.99 -8.88 -0.68
C ALA A 242 -10.30 -10.31 -0.16
N PRO A 243 -9.43 -10.97 0.63
CA PRO A 243 -9.74 -12.29 1.19
C PRO A 243 -10.92 -12.27 2.17
N LEU A 244 -11.08 -11.20 2.94
CA LEU A 244 -12.17 -11.07 3.91
C LEU A 244 -13.55 -11.00 3.24
N ILE A 245 -13.61 -10.44 2.02
CA ILE A 245 -14.83 -10.39 1.23
C ILE A 245 -15.10 -11.75 0.56
N ALA A 246 -14.04 -12.39 0.07
CA ALA A 246 -14.14 -13.61 -0.71
C ALA A 246 -14.37 -14.88 0.13
N ALA A 247 -14.01 -14.83 1.40
CA ALA A 247 -14.07 -15.96 2.32
C ALA A 247 -15.05 -15.66 3.47
N PRO A 248 -16.32 -16.11 3.38
CA PRO A 248 -17.33 -15.84 4.41
C PRO A 248 -16.95 -16.37 5.80
N ASP A 249 -16.10 -17.39 5.84
CA ASP A 249 -15.61 -18.02 7.08
C ASP A 249 -14.57 -17.15 7.81
N MET A 250 -14.04 -16.10 7.17
CA MET A 250 -13.13 -15.16 7.81
C MET A 250 -13.89 -14.16 8.68
N ASP A 251 -13.38 -13.91 9.88
CA ASP A 251 -14.00 -12.92 10.77
C ASP A 251 -13.86 -11.50 10.19
N GLN A 252 -14.99 -10.94 9.79
CA GLN A 252 -15.08 -9.60 9.19
C GLN A 252 -14.53 -8.49 10.12
N ARG A 253 -14.43 -8.73 11.42
CA ARG A 253 -13.82 -7.77 12.36
C ARG A 253 -12.32 -7.57 12.11
N ALA A 254 -11.66 -8.44 11.37
CA ALA A 254 -10.30 -8.21 10.89
C ALA A 254 -10.15 -6.94 10.04
N ILE A 255 -11.25 -6.45 9.43
CA ILE A 255 -11.34 -5.15 8.76
C ILE A 255 -10.90 -4.02 9.69
N VAL A 256 -11.27 -4.10 10.99
CA VAL A 256 -10.91 -3.09 12.00
C VAL A 256 -9.39 -2.90 12.07
N MET A 257 -8.65 -4.01 12.12
CA MET A 257 -7.19 -3.98 12.16
C MET A 257 -6.59 -3.42 10.87
N VAL A 258 -7.15 -3.77 9.72
CA VAL A 258 -6.69 -3.24 8.43
C VAL A 258 -6.96 -1.73 8.32
N VAL A 259 -8.14 -1.27 8.74
CA VAL A 259 -8.52 0.16 8.72
C VAL A 259 -7.67 0.97 9.70
N LEU A 260 -7.41 0.44 10.89
CA LEU A 260 -6.50 1.04 11.88
C LEU A 260 -5.11 1.28 11.31
N GLY A 261 -4.66 0.42 10.41
CA GLY A 261 -3.37 0.58 9.72
C GLY A 261 -3.27 1.82 8.85
N LEU A 262 -4.38 2.38 8.38
CA LEU A 262 -4.38 3.52 7.46
C LEU A 262 -3.69 4.77 8.06
N PRO A 263 -4.11 5.31 9.21
CA PRO A 263 -3.47 6.46 9.82
C PRO A 263 -2.01 6.18 10.22
N ILE A 264 -1.73 4.98 10.71
CA ILE A 264 -0.37 4.57 11.11
C ILE A 264 0.56 4.49 9.89
N MET A 265 0.07 3.90 8.80
CA MET A 265 0.78 3.86 7.52
C MET A 265 1.12 5.27 7.00
N PHE A 266 0.17 6.21 7.02
CA PHE A 266 0.43 7.59 6.61
C PHE A 266 1.44 8.29 7.52
N LEU A 267 1.39 8.03 8.82
CA LEU A 267 2.38 8.54 9.78
C LEU A 267 3.79 8.07 9.39
N PHE A 268 4.01 6.77 9.27
CA PHE A 268 5.33 6.21 8.96
C PHE A 268 5.82 6.58 7.56
N ALA A 269 4.95 6.57 6.56
CA ALA A 269 5.27 7.00 5.21
C ALA A 269 5.69 8.49 5.17
N THR A 270 5.02 9.35 5.95
CA THR A 270 5.37 10.78 6.05
C THR A 270 6.67 10.99 6.82
N LEU A 271 6.90 10.25 7.89
CA LEU A 271 8.15 10.30 8.66
C LEU A 271 9.35 9.85 7.80
N ALA A 272 9.21 8.76 7.06
CA ALA A 272 10.22 8.31 6.11
C ALA A 272 10.50 9.37 5.04
N ALA A 273 9.46 9.98 4.46
CA ALA A 273 9.62 11.02 3.47
C ALA A 273 10.30 12.28 3.99
N ARG A 274 10.08 12.66 5.25
CA ARG A 274 10.75 13.82 5.87
C ARG A 274 12.21 13.55 6.21
N ARG A 275 12.51 12.34 6.65
CA ARG A 275 13.86 11.93 7.02
C ARG A 275 14.80 11.90 5.82
N ASP A 276 14.31 11.39 4.70
CA ASP A 276 15.11 11.05 3.53
C ASP A 276 15.02 12.12 2.42
N GLY A 277 14.11 13.11 2.56
CA GLY A 277 13.92 14.21 1.61
C GLY A 277 15.10 15.19 1.61
N PRO A 278 15.35 15.88 0.49
CA PRO A 278 16.43 16.86 0.39
C PRO A 278 16.23 17.98 1.42
N VAL A 279 17.27 18.24 2.19
CA VAL A 279 17.35 19.31 3.23
C VAL A 279 17.24 20.74 2.62
N SER A 280 17.07 20.88 1.32
CA SER A 280 17.32 22.10 0.55
C SER A 280 16.17 23.07 0.33
N THR A 281 15.12 23.09 1.16
CA THR A 281 14.05 24.10 0.96
C THR A 281 13.80 25.03 2.15
N LEU A 282 14.61 24.99 3.20
CA LEU A 282 14.42 25.85 4.38
C LEU A 282 15.47 26.98 4.52
N ASN A 283 16.41 27.13 3.60
CA ASN A 283 17.32 28.26 3.61
C ASN A 283 17.49 28.80 2.17
N PRO A 284 16.70 29.80 1.74
CA PRO A 284 17.10 30.62 0.61
C PRO A 284 18.35 31.35 1.07
N GLY A 285 19.53 30.88 0.59
CA GLY A 285 20.80 31.56 0.84
C GLY A 285 20.65 33.06 0.52
N PRO A 286 21.45 33.94 1.17
CA PRO A 286 21.42 35.36 0.90
C PRO A 286 21.63 35.57 -0.62
N PRO A 287 20.94 36.56 -1.24
CA PRO A 287 21.09 36.85 -2.67
C PRO A 287 22.58 37.14 -2.94
N SER A 288 23.12 36.49 -3.98
CA SER A 288 24.50 36.70 -4.40
C SER A 288 24.72 38.21 -4.71
N PRO A 289 25.79 38.83 -4.22
CA PRO A 289 26.06 40.24 -4.51
C PRO A 289 26.61 40.39 -5.92
N GLY A 290 25.75 40.33 -6.93
CA GLY A 290 26.18 40.35 -8.34
C GLY A 290 25.17 40.83 -9.39
N ASP A 291 23.89 40.93 -9.09
CA ASP A 291 22.87 41.30 -10.07
C ASP A 291 22.39 42.77 -10.07
N GLY A 292 23.25 43.64 -9.58
CA GLY A 292 22.99 45.09 -9.51
C GLY A 292 23.83 45.91 -10.45
N ASN A 293 24.01 45.55 -11.74
CA ASN A 293 24.53 46.55 -12.69
C ASN A 293 24.40 46.10 -14.17
N GLN A 294 23.18 46.17 -14.73
CA GLN A 294 22.98 46.31 -16.17
C GLN A 294 21.59 46.92 -16.41
N ARG A 295 21.43 48.23 -16.09
CA ARG A 295 20.50 49.12 -16.73
C ARG A 295 21.11 50.51 -16.74
N SER A 296 21.80 50.85 -17.77
CA SER A 296 21.98 52.19 -18.29
C SER A 296 21.84 52.17 -19.77
#